data_89535d60069578239c9a9720874b79df
#
_entry.id   89535d60069578239c9a9720874b79df
#
_cell.length_a   1.000
_cell.length_b   1.000
_cell.length_c   1.000
_cell.angle_alpha   90.00
_cell.angle_beta   90.00
_cell.angle_gamma   90.00
#
_symmetry.space_group_name_H-M   'P 1'
#
loop_
_entity.id
_entity.type
_entity.pdbx_description
1 polymer ?
#
loop_
_entity_poly.entity_id
_entity_poly.type
_entity_poly.pdbx_seq_one_letter_code
_entity_poly.pdbx_strand_id
1 'polypeptide(L)'
;MRLLTVLVLSVIPFLSGAQGISIDLTGMIFNSGEDSIHISQFYGDHYEDIRGVKFDKDGNFNLSGQLDSEDYYVLRFGNNHINLILRDKSAIKVYGDGANITEFANILGSEESKSMNEYLVIEKNWKQKLDSANTLVANDPSKRSVINNQMTNEYKSFQGLQKSFVSRHANSPALLPVLNSIDMNSDFASYEAIVNQLSIGFGGSPTVKELKLKFDAIKTEQTKNDPMAPGKPAPDFTEAYANGDSLSLSDLKGSVVLLDFWASWCGPCRRENPNVVTLYKKYKEDGFTVLSVSLDKTKEPWLAAIEKDQLIWPYHVSDLGGWNSKVPKLYGVRGIPFTVLIDKKGNIIRTKLRGPELETELARIFGH
;
A
#
# COMPACT_ATOMS: atom_id res chain seq x y z
N MET A 1 -0.28 -7.00 23.46
CA MET A 1 -1.22 -5.88 23.60
C MET A 1 -1.09 -5.08 22.30
N ARG A 2 -1.91 -5.42 21.31
CA ARG A 2 -1.88 -4.77 19.97
C ARG A 2 -2.82 -3.58 20.04
N LEU A 3 -2.27 -2.38 19.97
CA LEU A 3 -3.08 -1.20 19.69
C LEU A 3 -3.64 -1.32 18.25
N LEU A 4 -4.94 -1.58 18.16
CA LEU A 4 -5.70 -1.24 16.97
C LEU A 4 -5.67 0.29 16.89
N THR A 5 -4.88 0.82 15.97
CA THR A 5 -4.95 2.23 15.62
C THR A 5 -6.21 2.41 14.77
N VAL A 6 -7.34 2.58 15.44
CA VAL A 6 -8.56 3.10 14.79
C VAL A 6 -8.20 4.50 14.30
N LEU A 7 -8.27 4.70 12.99
CA LEU A 7 -8.08 6.02 12.38
C LEU A 7 -9.25 6.90 12.86
N VAL A 8 -9.03 7.70 13.90
CA VAL A 8 -10.02 8.64 14.42
C VAL A 8 -10.13 9.80 13.43
N LEU A 9 -11.20 9.82 12.67
CA LEU A 9 -11.58 10.91 11.75
C LEU A 9 -12.28 11.99 12.56
N SER A 10 -11.57 13.04 12.95
CA SER A 10 -12.18 14.26 13.49
C SER A 10 -12.35 15.27 12.36
N VAL A 11 -13.57 15.50 11.92
CA VAL A 11 -13.89 16.52 10.91
C VAL A 11 -14.02 17.87 11.60
N ILE A 12 -13.16 18.81 11.21
CA ILE A 12 -13.36 20.25 11.52
C ILE A 12 -14.31 20.78 10.44
N PRO A 13 -15.42 21.44 10.79
CA PRO A 13 -16.31 22.02 9.78
C PRO A 13 -15.56 23.15 9.03
N PHE A 14 -15.13 22.88 7.82
CA PHE A 14 -14.67 23.91 6.89
C PHE A 14 -15.90 24.58 6.28
N LEU A 15 -16.17 25.82 6.69
CA LEU A 15 -17.04 26.77 5.99
C LEU A 15 -16.37 27.19 4.67
N SER A 16 -16.40 26.34 3.66
CA SER A 16 -16.20 26.73 2.28
C SER A 16 -17.51 26.46 1.54
N GLY A 17 -17.99 27.43 0.75
CA GLY A 17 -19.24 27.32 -0.01
C GLY A 17 -19.22 26.22 -1.06
N ALA A 18 -19.19 24.98 -0.62
CA ALA A 18 -19.47 23.82 -1.44
C ALA A 18 -20.98 23.78 -1.69
N GLN A 19 -21.40 23.75 -2.94
CA GLN A 19 -22.79 23.42 -3.27
C GLN A 19 -23.10 22.06 -2.70
N GLY A 20 -24.07 22.00 -1.76
CA GLY A 20 -24.53 20.74 -1.19
C GLY A 20 -25.02 19.79 -2.29
N ILE A 21 -24.98 18.52 -2.02
CA ILE A 21 -25.47 17.47 -2.93
C ILE A 21 -26.93 17.12 -2.66
N SER A 22 -27.66 16.79 -3.71
CA SER A 22 -29.03 16.31 -3.64
C SER A 22 -29.06 14.78 -3.62
N ILE A 23 -29.83 14.18 -2.73
CA ILE A 23 -29.97 12.73 -2.61
C ILE A 23 -31.44 12.30 -2.61
N ASP A 24 -31.69 11.10 -3.11
CA ASP A 24 -32.98 10.40 -3.06
C ASP A 24 -32.71 8.91 -2.72
N LEU A 25 -32.95 8.55 -1.45
CA LEU A 25 -32.74 7.20 -0.93
C LEU A 25 -34.11 6.58 -0.62
N THR A 26 -34.41 5.51 -1.33
CA THR A 26 -35.70 4.80 -1.16
C THR A 26 -35.48 3.31 -0.97
N GLY A 27 -36.47 2.59 -0.51
CA GLY A 27 -36.39 1.14 -0.41
C GLY A 27 -37.38 0.55 0.57
N MET A 28 -37.09 -0.73 0.90
CA MET A 28 -37.89 -1.49 1.86
C MET A 28 -36.97 -2.39 2.69
N ILE A 29 -37.04 -2.25 4.00
CA ILE A 29 -36.34 -3.08 4.96
C ILE A 29 -37.39 -3.81 5.79
N PHE A 30 -37.63 -5.08 5.44
CA PHE A 30 -38.52 -5.92 6.23
C PHE A 30 -37.81 -6.45 7.47
N ASN A 31 -38.51 -6.77 8.53
CA ASN A 31 -37.97 -7.21 9.81
C ASN A 31 -36.91 -6.25 10.40
N SER A 32 -37.05 -4.95 10.22
CA SER A 32 -36.06 -3.96 10.71
C SER A 32 -35.95 -3.96 12.24
N GLY A 33 -37.05 -4.26 12.96
CA GLY A 33 -37.12 -4.15 14.41
C GLY A 33 -37.11 -2.70 14.92
N GLU A 34 -37.09 -1.71 14.02
CA GLU A 34 -36.97 -0.29 14.31
C GLU A 34 -38.04 0.53 13.60
N ASP A 35 -38.35 1.71 14.14
CA ASP A 35 -39.41 2.59 13.62
C ASP A 35 -38.88 3.56 12.54
N SER A 36 -37.56 3.75 12.45
CA SER A 36 -36.94 4.76 11.61
C SER A 36 -35.59 4.32 11.05
N ILE A 37 -35.24 4.98 9.94
CA ILE A 37 -33.94 4.83 9.26
C ILE A 37 -33.31 6.22 9.10
N HIS A 38 -31.99 6.29 9.26
CA HIS A 38 -31.22 7.53 9.29
C HIS A 38 -30.06 7.48 8.32
N ILE A 39 -29.82 8.60 7.63
CA ILE A 39 -28.52 8.83 7.00
C ILE A 39 -27.62 9.48 8.04
N SER A 40 -26.44 8.89 8.24
CA SER A 40 -25.50 9.26 9.28
C SER A 40 -24.10 9.35 8.71
N GLN A 41 -23.22 10.05 9.39
CA GLN A 41 -21.78 10.07 9.12
C GLN A 41 -21.02 9.48 10.31
N PHE A 42 -19.91 8.83 10.04
CA PHE A 42 -19.09 8.19 11.09
C PHE A 42 -17.95 9.13 11.51
N TYR A 43 -17.86 9.43 12.80
CA TYR A 43 -16.85 10.31 13.41
C TYR A 43 -15.96 9.52 14.37
N GLY A 44 -15.22 8.55 13.81
CA GLY A 44 -14.15 7.85 14.52
C GLY A 44 -14.58 6.83 15.57
N ASP A 45 -15.50 7.17 16.46
CA ASP A 45 -16.01 6.35 17.55
C ASP A 45 -17.54 6.31 17.66
N HIS A 46 -18.24 7.20 16.95
CA HIS A 46 -19.69 7.27 16.96
C HIS A 46 -20.25 7.67 15.59
N TYR A 47 -21.56 7.50 15.44
CA TYR A 47 -22.34 7.97 14.30
C TYR A 47 -23.11 9.23 14.68
N GLU A 48 -23.09 10.22 13.79
CA GLU A 48 -23.92 11.40 13.88
C GLU A 48 -25.03 11.32 12.82
N ASP A 49 -26.29 11.37 13.28
CA ASP A 49 -27.45 11.30 12.40
C ASP A 49 -27.70 12.68 11.78
N ILE A 50 -27.67 12.74 10.46
CA ILE A 50 -27.90 13.97 9.69
C ILE A 50 -29.37 14.14 9.42
N ARG A 51 -30.05 13.07 9.02
CA ARG A 51 -31.46 13.05 8.66
C ARG A 51 -32.06 11.67 8.84
N GLY A 52 -33.34 11.61 9.26
CA GLY A 52 -34.05 10.34 9.39
C GLY A 52 -35.46 10.42 8.88
N VAL A 53 -36.06 9.27 8.57
CA VAL A 53 -37.47 9.10 8.22
C VAL A 53 -37.99 7.84 8.89
N LYS A 54 -39.32 7.81 9.15
CA LYS A 54 -39.97 6.62 9.66
C LYS A 54 -40.21 5.61 8.55
N PHE A 55 -40.18 4.34 8.91
CA PHE A 55 -40.70 3.28 8.06
C PHE A 55 -42.22 3.35 8.00
N ASP A 56 -42.80 2.99 6.86
CA ASP A 56 -44.21 2.68 6.80
C ASP A 56 -44.50 1.26 7.38
N LYS A 57 -45.77 0.88 7.43
CA LYS A 57 -46.21 -0.41 7.96
C LYS A 57 -45.63 -1.64 7.24
N ASP A 58 -45.16 -1.46 6.01
CA ASP A 58 -44.59 -2.52 5.17
C ASP A 58 -43.08 -2.46 5.14
N GLY A 59 -42.47 -1.54 5.91
CA GLY A 59 -41.02 -1.34 5.99
C GLY A 59 -40.42 -0.48 4.87
N ASN A 60 -41.24 0.22 4.09
CA ASN A 60 -40.75 1.14 3.08
C ASN A 60 -40.27 2.46 3.73
N PHE A 61 -39.31 3.08 3.08
CA PHE A 61 -38.79 4.40 3.43
C PHE A 61 -38.53 5.25 2.19
N ASN A 62 -38.62 6.57 2.36
CA ASN A 62 -38.24 7.57 1.37
C ASN A 62 -37.49 8.70 2.08
N LEU A 63 -36.19 8.79 1.90
CA LEU A 63 -35.32 9.77 2.52
C LEU A 63 -34.63 10.60 1.43
N SER A 64 -35.19 11.75 1.13
CA SER A 64 -34.68 12.71 0.14
C SER A 64 -34.24 13.99 0.83
N GLY A 65 -33.23 14.69 0.24
CA GLY A 65 -32.79 15.97 0.77
C GLY A 65 -31.44 16.41 0.28
N GLN A 66 -30.84 17.35 1.02
CA GLN A 66 -29.51 17.90 0.76
C GLN A 66 -28.53 17.40 1.83
N LEU A 67 -27.31 17.10 1.39
CA LEU A 67 -26.14 16.85 2.24
C LEU A 67 -25.04 17.83 1.86
N ASP A 68 -24.04 18.00 2.74
CA ASP A 68 -23.03 19.04 2.57
C ASP A 68 -22.02 18.73 1.46
N SER A 69 -21.74 17.45 1.18
CA SER A 69 -20.73 17.05 0.22
C SER A 69 -20.92 15.63 -0.32
N GLU A 70 -20.31 15.36 -1.45
CA GLU A 70 -20.05 13.98 -1.88
C GLU A 70 -19.09 13.32 -0.90
N ASP A 71 -19.51 12.21 -0.30
CA ASP A 71 -18.66 11.50 0.68
C ASP A 71 -19.21 10.09 0.96
N TYR A 72 -18.64 9.44 1.98
CA TYR A 72 -19.07 8.19 2.57
C TYR A 72 -20.10 8.47 3.66
N TYR A 73 -21.21 7.81 3.57
CA TYR A 73 -22.31 7.90 4.51
C TYR A 73 -22.76 6.50 4.94
N VAL A 74 -23.54 6.45 5.98
CA VAL A 74 -24.12 5.21 6.51
C VAL A 74 -25.64 5.36 6.58
N LEU A 75 -26.34 4.44 5.95
CA LEU A 75 -27.78 4.29 6.13
C LEU A 75 -28.00 3.36 7.33
N ARG A 76 -28.50 3.88 8.44
CA ARG A 76 -28.52 3.21 9.74
C ARG A 76 -29.92 3.09 10.32
N PHE A 77 -30.22 1.94 10.95
CA PHE A 77 -31.40 1.70 11.77
C PHE A 77 -31.03 0.74 12.91
N GLY A 78 -31.24 1.13 14.14
CA GLY A 78 -30.76 0.43 15.31
C GLY A 78 -29.25 0.17 15.27
N ASN A 79 -28.88 -1.09 15.42
CA ASN A 79 -27.47 -1.55 15.33
C ASN A 79 -27.06 -1.94 13.91
N ASN A 80 -27.97 -1.92 12.95
CA ASN A 80 -27.71 -2.30 11.57
C ASN A 80 -27.36 -1.09 10.73
N HIS A 81 -26.50 -1.32 9.74
CA HIS A 81 -26.08 -0.24 8.83
C HIS A 81 -25.69 -0.77 7.45
N ILE A 82 -25.78 0.13 6.47
CA ILE A 82 -25.33 -0.08 5.09
C ILE A 82 -24.44 1.10 4.73
N ASN A 83 -23.26 0.83 4.23
CA ASN A 83 -22.33 1.88 3.81
C ASN A 83 -22.72 2.39 2.42
N LEU A 84 -22.81 3.69 2.24
CA LEU A 84 -23.15 4.35 0.99
C LEU A 84 -22.06 5.32 0.57
N ILE A 85 -21.80 5.39 -0.72
CA ILE A 85 -21.02 6.42 -1.38
C ILE A 85 -22.03 7.30 -2.09
N LEU A 86 -22.15 8.55 -1.66
CA LEU A 86 -23.14 9.49 -2.18
C LEU A 86 -22.44 10.59 -2.99
N ARG A 87 -22.97 10.82 -4.18
CA ARG A 87 -22.59 11.90 -5.10
C ARG A 87 -23.81 12.80 -5.34
N ASP A 88 -23.61 13.94 -5.98
CA ASP A 88 -24.74 14.79 -6.35
C ASP A 88 -25.73 14.02 -7.24
N LYS A 89 -27.01 14.18 -6.91
CA LYS A 89 -28.15 13.49 -7.55
C LYS A 89 -28.13 11.96 -7.38
N SER A 90 -27.51 11.45 -6.30
CA SER A 90 -27.59 10.03 -5.99
C SER A 90 -29.05 9.61 -5.77
N ALA A 91 -29.53 8.69 -6.61
CA ALA A 91 -30.82 8.02 -6.51
C ALA A 91 -30.60 6.53 -6.25
N ILE A 92 -30.63 6.14 -4.95
CA ILE A 92 -30.27 4.78 -4.53
C ILE A 92 -31.50 4.08 -3.94
N LYS A 93 -31.69 2.82 -4.34
CA LYS A 93 -32.72 1.96 -3.76
C LYS A 93 -32.08 0.84 -2.96
N VAL A 94 -32.54 0.65 -1.73
CA VAL A 94 -32.01 -0.36 -0.82
C VAL A 94 -33.13 -1.29 -0.38
N TYR A 95 -32.91 -2.60 -0.57
CA TYR A 95 -33.85 -3.65 -0.17
C TYR A 95 -33.15 -4.71 0.66
N GLY A 96 -33.80 -5.21 1.69
CA GLY A 96 -33.26 -6.33 2.44
C GLY A 96 -34.01 -6.70 3.70
N ASP A 97 -33.54 -7.77 4.34
CA ASP A 97 -34.00 -8.20 5.65
C ASP A 97 -33.16 -7.51 6.73
N GLY A 98 -33.83 -6.76 7.60
CA GLY A 98 -33.16 -6.02 8.68
C GLY A 98 -32.30 -6.90 9.59
N ALA A 99 -32.66 -8.16 9.76
CA ALA A 99 -31.86 -9.09 10.57
C ALA A 99 -30.48 -9.41 9.95
N ASN A 100 -30.34 -9.32 8.60
CA ASN A 100 -29.14 -9.72 7.87
C ASN A 100 -28.68 -8.66 6.84
N ILE A 101 -29.14 -7.44 6.96
CA ILE A 101 -28.97 -6.39 5.94
C ILE A 101 -27.50 -6.09 5.62
N THR A 102 -26.63 -6.15 6.61
CA THR A 102 -25.20 -5.87 6.45
C THR A 102 -24.51 -6.87 5.49
N GLU A 103 -25.10 -8.07 5.33
CA GLU A 103 -24.55 -9.12 4.46
C GLU A 103 -25.27 -9.23 3.12
N PHE A 104 -26.59 -8.94 3.11
CA PHE A 104 -27.46 -9.24 1.99
C PHE A 104 -28.26 -8.04 1.49
N ALA A 105 -27.77 -6.81 1.72
CA ALA A 105 -28.39 -5.63 1.15
C ALA A 105 -28.36 -5.66 -0.39
N ASN A 106 -29.52 -5.50 -1.02
CA ASN A 106 -29.61 -5.25 -2.45
C ASN A 106 -29.60 -3.73 -2.69
N ILE A 107 -28.48 -3.22 -3.21
CA ILE A 107 -28.25 -1.79 -3.47
C ILE A 107 -28.34 -1.57 -4.98
N LEU A 108 -29.28 -0.73 -5.42
CA LEU A 108 -29.49 -0.38 -6.82
C LEU A 108 -29.25 1.13 -6.99
N GLY A 109 -28.68 1.54 -8.13
CA GLY A 109 -28.42 2.94 -8.44
C GLY A 109 -27.02 3.45 -8.02
N SER A 110 -26.21 2.60 -7.34
CA SER A 110 -24.80 2.90 -7.02
C SER A 110 -23.96 1.63 -7.04
N GLU A 111 -23.23 1.40 -8.12
CA GLU A 111 -22.28 0.28 -8.20
C GLU A 111 -21.12 0.46 -7.21
N GLU A 112 -20.72 1.70 -6.91
CA GLU A 112 -19.68 1.99 -5.93
C GLU A 112 -20.09 1.55 -4.51
N SER A 113 -21.30 1.93 -4.08
CA SER A 113 -21.85 1.51 -2.77
C SER A 113 -22.04 0.00 -2.69
N LYS A 114 -22.56 -0.62 -3.75
CA LYS A 114 -22.73 -2.07 -3.84
C LYS A 114 -21.40 -2.79 -3.71
N SER A 115 -20.42 -2.44 -4.53
CA SER A 115 -19.09 -3.06 -4.52
C SER A 115 -18.38 -2.86 -3.17
N MET A 116 -18.52 -1.70 -2.53
CA MET A 116 -17.96 -1.45 -1.20
C MET A 116 -18.53 -2.42 -0.16
N ASN A 117 -19.85 -2.63 -0.14
CA ASN A 117 -20.48 -3.56 0.80
C ASN A 117 -20.13 -5.03 0.49
N GLU A 118 -20.00 -5.41 -0.79
CA GLU A 118 -19.50 -6.74 -1.18
C GLU A 118 -18.07 -6.98 -0.64
N TYR A 119 -17.19 -5.99 -0.72
CA TYR A 119 -15.84 -6.13 -0.14
C TYR A 119 -15.85 -6.24 1.38
N LEU A 120 -16.70 -5.48 2.06
CA LEU A 120 -16.85 -5.56 3.52
C LEU A 120 -17.29 -6.96 3.97
N VAL A 121 -18.13 -7.65 3.19
CA VAL A 121 -18.50 -9.05 3.46
C VAL A 121 -17.27 -9.98 3.29
N ILE A 122 -16.45 -9.78 2.27
CA ILE A 122 -15.19 -10.54 2.07
C ILE A 122 -14.26 -10.33 3.28
N GLU A 123 -14.08 -9.09 3.72
CA GLU A 123 -13.24 -8.75 4.89
C GLU A 123 -13.79 -9.35 6.18
N LYS A 124 -15.11 -9.27 6.41
CA LYS A 124 -15.79 -9.86 7.57
C LYS A 124 -15.57 -11.37 7.63
N ASN A 125 -15.76 -12.07 6.51
CA ASN A 125 -15.56 -13.51 6.43
C ASN A 125 -14.10 -13.90 6.74
N TRP A 126 -13.14 -13.14 6.27
CA TRP A 126 -11.73 -13.32 6.61
C TRP A 126 -11.47 -13.14 8.12
N LYS A 127 -11.98 -12.06 8.71
CA LYS A 127 -11.85 -11.79 10.16
C LYS A 127 -12.46 -12.91 11.01
N GLN A 128 -13.64 -13.41 10.65
CA GLN A 128 -14.30 -14.52 11.34
C GLN A 128 -13.46 -15.82 11.30
N LYS A 129 -12.85 -16.13 10.15
CA LYS A 129 -11.94 -17.28 10.03
C LYS A 129 -10.72 -17.13 10.93
N LEU A 130 -10.14 -15.93 10.96
CA LEU A 130 -8.98 -15.61 11.81
C LEU A 130 -9.31 -15.74 13.28
N ASP A 131 -10.45 -15.21 13.74
CA ASP A 131 -10.91 -15.28 15.12
C ASP A 131 -11.21 -16.73 15.54
N SER A 132 -11.84 -17.50 14.65
CA SER A 132 -12.08 -18.92 14.86
C SER A 132 -10.78 -19.71 15.01
N ALA A 133 -9.79 -19.45 14.15
CA ALA A 133 -8.46 -20.06 14.20
C ALA A 133 -7.73 -19.72 15.50
N ASN A 134 -7.76 -18.45 15.93
CA ASN A 134 -7.17 -17.98 17.19
C ASN A 134 -7.81 -18.67 18.39
N THR A 135 -9.15 -18.82 18.39
CA THR A 135 -9.90 -19.50 19.45
C THR A 135 -9.51 -20.99 19.53
N LEU A 136 -9.38 -21.67 18.38
CA LEU A 136 -8.96 -23.07 18.34
C LEU A 136 -7.54 -23.27 18.87
N VAL A 137 -6.60 -22.38 18.54
CA VAL A 137 -5.22 -22.41 19.05
C VAL A 137 -5.17 -22.10 20.54
N ALA A 138 -6.02 -21.20 21.03
CA ALA A 138 -6.10 -20.87 22.45
C ALA A 138 -6.62 -22.07 23.27
N ASN A 139 -7.61 -22.79 22.75
CA ASN A 139 -8.20 -23.97 23.41
C ASN A 139 -7.29 -25.21 23.33
N ASP A 140 -6.50 -25.35 22.26
CA ASP A 140 -5.58 -26.49 22.08
C ASP A 140 -4.28 -26.02 21.36
N PRO A 141 -3.27 -25.58 22.13
CA PRO A 141 -2.01 -25.11 21.59
C PRO A 141 -1.23 -26.13 20.74
N SER A 142 -1.50 -27.45 20.91
CA SER A 142 -0.85 -28.49 20.12
C SER A 142 -1.21 -28.44 18.62
N LYS A 143 -2.38 -27.89 18.29
CA LYS A 143 -2.87 -27.73 16.93
C LYS A 143 -2.31 -26.51 16.18
N ARG A 144 -1.51 -25.67 16.85
CA ARG A 144 -1.00 -24.39 16.29
C ARG A 144 -0.35 -24.57 14.90
N SER A 145 0.50 -25.58 14.73
CA SER A 145 1.22 -25.79 13.46
C SER A 145 0.26 -26.10 12.31
N VAL A 146 -0.71 -26.98 12.55
CA VAL A 146 -1.72 -27.38 11.54
C VAL A 146 -2.62 -26.19 11.18
N ILE A 147 -3.12 -25.47 12.19
CA ILE A 147 -3.98 -24.30 12.00
C ILE A 147 -3.23 -23.19 11.27
N ASN A 148 -1.96 -22.91 11.62
CA ASN A 148 -1.17 -21.90 10.92
C ASN A 148 -0.95 -22.25 9.45
N ASN A 149 -0.71 -23.51 9.11
CA ASN A 149 -0.59 -23.95 7.71
C ASN A 149 -1.91 -23.77 6.94
N GLN A 150 -3.03 -24.12 7.56
CA GLN A 150 -4.35 -23.87 6.97
C GLN A 150 -4.60 -22.38 6.74
N MET A 151 -4.36 -21.55 7.76
CA MET A 151 -4.55 -20.10 7.70
C MET A 151 -3.64 -19.42 6.67
N THR A 152 -2.45 -19.99 6.39
CA THR A 152 -1.58 -19.49 5.30
C THR A 152 -2.27 -19.61 3.94
N ASN A 153 -2.97 -20.71 3.67
CA ASN A 153 -3.71 -20.89 2.42
C ASN A 153 -4.96 -20.00 2.34
N GLU A 154 -5.69 -19.88 3.46
CA GLU A 154 -6.85 -18.99 3.55
C GLU A 154 -6.43 -17.52 3.35
N TYR A 155 -5.30 -17.10 3.90
CA TYR A 155 -4.74 -15.76 3.68
C TYR A 155 -4.37 -15.51 2.22
N LYS A 156 -3.75 -16.47 1.54
CA LYS A 156 -3.47 -16.37 0.10
C LYS A 156 -4.75 -16.23 -0.73
N SER A 157 -5.79 -16.97 -0.38
CA SER A 157 -7.11 -16.83 -1.01
C SER A 157 -7.69 -15.45 -0.81
N PHE A 158 -7.67 -14.93 0.43
CA PHE A 158 -8.13 -13.59 0.75
C PHE A 158 -7.34 -12.52 -0.04
N GLN A 159 -6.00 -12.62 -0.08
CA GLN A 159 -5.17 -11.72 -0.89
C GLN A 159 -5.51 -11.78 -2.39
N GLY A 160 -5.85 -12.96 -2.90
CA GLY A 160 -6.30 -13.13 -4.29
C GLY A 160 -7.61 -12.38 -4.56
N LEU A 161 -8.60 -12.50 -3.67
CA LEU A 161 -9.87 -11.77 -3.75
C LEU A 161 -9.64 -10.25 -3.66
N GLN A 162 -8.79 -9.80 -2.73
CA GLN A 162 -8.45 -8.40 -2.56
C GLN A 162 -7.79 -7.81 -3.82
N LYS A 163 -6.78 -8.49 -4.39
CA LYS A 163 -6.12 -8.07 -5.63
C LYS A 163 -7.10 -7.98 -6.80
N SER A 164 -7.96 -9.00 -6.93
CA SER A 164 -9.01 -9.02 -7.96
C SER A 164 -10.00 -7.86 -7.78
N PHE A 165 -10.38 -7.56 -6.53
CA PHE A 165 -11.26 -6.43 -6.23
C PHE A 165 -10.61 -5.10 -6.61
N VAL A 166 -9.38 -4.85 -6.15
CA VAL A 166 -8.62 -3.62 -6.47
C VAL A 166 -8.46 -3.44 -7.98
N SER A 167 -8.16 -4.52 -8.72
CA SER A 167 -8.01 -4.45 -10.18
C SER A 167 -9.31 -4.10 -10.90
N ARG A 168 -10.45 -4.64 -10.45
CA ARG A 168 -11.76 -4.37 -11.07
C ARG A 168 -12.31 -2.99 -10.74
N HIS A 169 -11.93 -2.42 -9.60
CA HIS A 169 -12.44 -1.16 -9.08
C HIS A 169 -11.38 -0.05 -9.03
N ALA A 170 -10.46 -0.04 -10.01
CA ALA A 170 -9.42 0.98 -10.08
C ALA A 170 -10.00 2.40 -10.03
N ASN A 171 -9.41 3.25 -9.18
CA ASN A 171 -9.83 4.63 -8.93
C ASN A 171 -11.28 4.77 -8.38
N SER A 172 -11.87 3.70 -7.87
CA SER A 172 -13.21 3.76 -7.27
C SER A 172 -13.13 4.10 -5.78
N PRO A 173 -14.07 4.91 -5.24
CA PRO A 173 -14.21 5.11 -3.80
C PRO A 173 -14.55 3.83 -3.04
N ALA A 174 -15.06 2.78 -3.71
CA ALA A 174 -15.27 1.46 -3.11
C ALA A 174 -14.00 0.81 -2.55
N LEU A 175 -12.81 1.33 -2.89
CA LEU A 175 -11.53 0.84 -2.38
C LEU A 175 -11.24 1.25 -0.92
N LEU A 176 -11.99 2.17 -0.32
CA LEU A 176 -11.70 2.66 1.04
C LEU A 176 -11.54 1.54 2.07
N PRO A 177 -12.43 0.54 2.18
CA PRO A 177 -12.29 -0.52 3.18
C PRO A 177 -11.09 -1.45 2.93
N VAL A 178 -10.49 -1.46 1.74
CA VAL A 178 -9.28 -2.24 1.46
C VAL A 178 -8.12 -1.83 2.39
N LEU A 179 -8.06 -0.56 2.76
CA LEU A 179 -7.02 -0.03 3.66
C LEU A 179 -7.06 -0.69 5.05
N ASN A 180 -8.23 -1.16 5.54
CA ASN A 180 -8.35 -1.83 6.83
C ASN A 180 -7.57 -3.15 6.90
N SER A 181 -7.32 -3.78 5.76
CA SER A 181 -6.66 -5.07 5.66
C SER A 181 -5.20 -4.98 5.19
N ILE A 182 -4.69 -3.76 4.98
CA ILE A 182 -3.28 -3.49 4.65
C ILE A 182 -2.59 -2.92 5.88
N ASP A 183 -1.59 -3.64 6.40
CA ASP A 183 -0.73 -3.08 7.44
C ASP A 183 0.26 -2.09 6.80
N MET A 184 0.04 -0.82 7.01
CA MET A 184 0.86 0.26 6.46
C MET A 184 2.35 0.15 6.86
N ASN A 185 2.69 -0.48 7.99
CA ASN A 185 4.08 -0.63 8.41
C ASN A 185 4.82 -1.72 7.63
N SER A 186 4.12 -2.77 7.23
CA SER A 186 4.70 -3.90 6.50
C SER A 186 4.51 -3.81 4.98
N ASP A 187 3.47 -3.10 4.51
CA ASP A 187 3.15 -2.95 3.08
C ASP A 187 2.74 -1.50 2.74
N PHE A 188 3.69 -0.58 2.97
CA PHE A 188 3.49 0.84 2.71
C PHE A 188 3.16 1.13 1.25
N ALA A 189 3.77 0.41 0.30
CA ALA A 189 3.57 0.62 -1.13
C ALA A 189 2.14 0.30 -1.57
N SER A 190 1.58 -0.81 -1.10
CA SER A 190 0.17 -1.16 -1.38
C SER A 190 -0.80 -0.16 -0.74
N TYR A 191 -0.52 0.27 0.49
CA TYR A 191 -1.32 1.30 1.16
C TYR A 191 -1.32 2.61 0.36
N GLU A 192 -0.14 3.10 -0.04
CA GLU A 192 0.04 4.29 -0.87
C GLU A 192 -0.71 4.19 -2.21
N ALA A 193 -0.63 3.03 -2.87
CA ALA A 193 -1.31 2.80 -4.13
C ALA A 193 -2.84 2.95 -4.01
N ILE A 194 -3.44 2.44 -2.92
CA ILE A 194 -4.88 2.61 -2.67
C ILE A 194 -5.23 4.06 -2.35
N VAL A 195 -4.46 4.74 -1.49
CA VAL A 195 -4.69 6.17 -1.17
C VAL A 195 -4.65 7.04 -2.44
N ASN A 196 -3.71 6.77 -3.35
CA ASN A 196 -3.61 7.50 -4.62
C ASN A 196 -4.82 7.22 -5.53
N GLN A 197 -5.28 5.97 -5.64
CA GLN A 197 -6.47 5.63 -6.42
C GLN A 197 -7.73 6.31 -5.85
N LEU A 198 -7.91 6.33 -4.54
CA LEU A 198 -9.01 7.05 -3.87
C LEU A 198 -8.94 8.56 -4.17
N SER A 199 -7.75 9.14 -4.12
CA SER A 199 -7.54 10.57 -4.41
C SER A 199 -7.87 10.93 -5.87
N ILE A 200 -7.62 10.01 -6.81
CA ILE A 200 -8.00 10.19 -8.23
C ILE A 200 -9.52 10.10 -8.41
N GLY A 201 -10.13 9.07 -7.84
CA GLY A 201 -11.54 8.77 -8.10
C GLY A 201 -12.54 9.52 -7.23
N PHE A 202 -12.12 9.96 -6.04
CA PHE A 202 -13.00 10.63 -5.07
C PHE A 202 -12.30 11.72 -4.24
N GLY A 203 -11.28 12.36 -4.81
CA GLY A 203 -10.48 13.39 -4.13
C GLY A 203 -11.25 14.64 -3.70
N GLY A 204 -12.50 14.82 -4.16
CA GLY A 204 -13.44 15.85 -3.69
C GLY A 204 -13.99 15.59 -2.29
N SER A 205 -14.11 14.31 -1.90
CA SER A 205 -14.64 13.85 -0.62
C SER A 205 -13.83 14.37 0.57
N PRO A 206 -14.47 14.91 1.62
CA PRO A 206 -13.81 15.25 2.89
C PRO A 206 -13.04 14.07 3.49
N THR A 207 -13.63 12.88 3.51
CA THR A 207 -13.00 11.66 4.03
C THR A 207 -11.71 11.33 3.28
N VAL A 208 -11.71 11.39 1.95
CA VAL A 208 -10.50 11.08 1.15
C VAL A 208 -9.44 12.18 1.30
N LYS A 209 -9.84 13.45 1.38
CA LYS A 209 -8.91 14.57 1.64
C LYS A 209 -8.19 14.40 2.98
N GLU A 210 -8.93 14.10 4.04
CA GLU A 210 -8.35 13.87 5.36
C GLU A 210 -7.44 12.65 5.38
N LEU A 211 -7.87 11.54 4.79
CA LEU A 211 -7.03 10.34 4.62
C LEU A 211 -5.71 10.68 3.93
N LYS A 212 -5.77 11.41 2.82
CA LYS A 212 -4.58 11.81 2.05
C LYS A 212 -3.65 12.70 2.86
N LEU A 213 -4.20 13.69 3.58
CA LEU A 213 -3.41 14.57 4.45
C LEU A 213 -2.69 13.80 5.55
N LYS A 214 -3.40 12.88 6.23
CA LYS A 214 -2.81 12.02 7.27
C LYS A 214 -1.73 11.11 6.70
N PHE A 215 -1.99 10.50 5.54
CA PHE A 215 -1.02 9.64 4.87
C PHE A 215 0.24 10.44 4.48
N ASP A 216 0.10 11.62 3.87
CA ASP A 216 1.22 12.45 3.44
C ASP A 216 2.06 12.94 4.64
N ALA A 217 1.43 13.24 5.77
CA ALA A 217 2.15 13.57 7.01
C ALA A 217 3.00 12.40 7.52
N ILE A 218 2.44 11.18 7.55
CA ILE A 218 3.16 9.96 7.95
C ILE A 218 4.31 9.67 6.98
N LYS A 219 4.06 9.77 5.67
CA LYS A 219 5.07 9.58 4.63
C LYS A 219 6.22 10.58 4.78
N THR A 220 5.90 11.84 5.03
CA THR A 220 6.88 12.91 5.26
C THR A 220 7.74 12.61 6.47
N GLU A 221 7.14 12.20 7.59
CA GLU A 221 7.87 11.87 8.81
C GLU A 221 8.75 10.63 8.65
N GLN A 222 8.25 9.58 7.98
CA GLN A 222 9.05 8.40 7.64
C GLN A 222 10.23 8.76 6.75
N THR A 223 9.99 9.57 5.69
CA THR A 223 11.05 10.02 4.77
C THR A 223 12.09 10.90 5.50
N LYS A 224 11.64 11.75 6.41
CA LYS A 224 12.53 12.61 7.19
C LYS A 224 13.51 11.81 8.07
N ASN A 225 13.05 10.70 8.63
CA ASN A 225 13.83 9.83 9.51
C ASN A 225 14.53 8.67 8.79
N ASP A 226 14.21 8.40 7.53
CA ASP A 226 14.89 7.38 6.73
C ASP A 226 16.25 7.90 6.24
N PRO A 227 17.39 7.32 6.65
CA PRO A 227 18.70 7.72 6.16
C PRO A 227 18.89 7.43 4.67
N MET A 228 18.06 6.55 4.08
CA MET A 228 18.09 6.18 2.66
C MET A 228 17.05 6.93 1.82
N ALA A 229 16.42 7.97 2.36
CA ALA A 229 15.42 8.75 1.64
C ALA A 229 16.01 9.50 0.43
N PRO A 230 15.27 9.67 -0.66
CA PRO A 230 15.68 10.50 -1.78
C PRO A 230 16.10 11.91 -1.36
N GLY A 231 17.17 12.40 -1.95
CA GLY A 231 17.77 13.72 -1.67
C GLY A 231 18.75 13.75 -0.50
N LYS A 232 18.83 12.70 0.33
CA LYS A 232 19.84 12.61 1.39
C LYS A 232 21.19 12.17 0.86
N PRO A 233 22.31 12.61 1.47
CA PRO A 233 23.63 12.10 1.12
C PRO A 233 23.71 10.59 1.33
N ALA A 234 24.18 9.85 0.34
CA ALA A 234 24.50 8.44 0.50
C ALA A 234 25.63 8.28 1.54
N PRO A 235 25.49 7.37 2.53
CA PRO A 235 26.55 7.12 3.49
C PRO A 235 27.85 6.73 2.79
N ASP A 236 28.91 7.49 3.02
CA ASP A 236 30.22 7.19 2.43
C ASP A 236 30.87 5.96 3.09
N PHE A 237 31.61 5.21 2.32
CA PHE A 237 32.36 4.06 2.78
C PHE A 237 33.57 3.82 1.89
N THR A 238 34.57 3.12 2.43
CA THR A 238 35.71 2.62 1.68
C THR A 238 35.75 1.11 1.76
N GLU A 239 35.89 0.42 0.63
CA GLU A 239 35.90 -1.03 0.57
C GLU A 239 36.97 -1.54 -0.42
N ALA A 240 37.42 -2.79 -0.23
CA ALA A 240 38.54 -3.34 -0.97
C ALA A 240 38.11 -3.96 -2.31
N TYR A 241 38.93 -3.74 -3.34
CA TYR A 241 38.95 -4.54 -4.55
C TYR A 241 39.54 -5.94 -4.32
N ALA A 242 39.34 -6.82 -5.27
CA ALA A 242 39.93 -8.14 -5.23
C ALA A 242 41.50 -8.16 -5.25
N ASN A 243 42.15 -7.12 -5.77
CA ASN A 243 43.60 -6.96 -5.80
C ASN A 243 44.20 -6.35 -4.53
N GLY A 244 43.37 -5.92 -3.57
CA GLY A 244 43.78 -5.31 -2.31
C GLY A 244 43.80 -3.78 -2.29
N ASP A 245 43.67 -3.13 -3.45
CA ASP A 245 43.40 -1.68 -3.49
C ASP A 245 42.04 -1.36 -2.88
N SER A 246 41.75 -0.10 -2.61
CA SER A 246 40.47 0.32 -2.03
C SER A 246 39.81 1.44 -2.85
N LEU A 247 38.50 1.51 -2.75
CA LEU A 247 37.66 2.54 -3.37
C LEU A 247 36.68 3.10 -2.32
N SER A 248 36.59 4.40 -2.29
CA SER A 248 35.51 5.08 -1.56
C SER A 248 34.34 5.42 -2.49
N LEU A 249 33.12 5.37 -2.00
CA LEU A 249 31.96 5.79 -2.79
C LEU A 249 32.11 7.26 -3.24
N SER A 250 32.71 8.11 -2.38
CA SER A 250 32.97 9.52 -2.68
C SER A 250 33.94 9.75 -3.85
N ASP A 251 34.76 8.77 -4.22
CA ASP A 251 35.66 8.85 -5.38
C ASP A 251 34.89 8.83 -6.71
N LEU A 252 33.64 8.39 -6.68
CA LEU A 252 32.75 8.33 -7.85
C LEU A 252 31.87 9.57 -8.01
N LYS A 253 32.05 10.61 -7.20
CA LYS A 253 31.34 11.89 -7.37
C LYS A 253 31.60 12.46 -8.77
N GLY A 254 30.57 13.05 -9.35
CA GLY A 254 30.55 13.50 -10.74
C GLY A 254 29.88 12.51 -11.70
N SER A 255 29.69 11.26 -11.26
CA SER A 255 28.92 10.24 -11.97
C SER A 255 27.58 9.96 -11.29
N VAL A 256 26.60 9.50 -12.07
CA VAL A 256 25.41 8.82 -11.54
C VAL A 256 25.80 7.39 -11.22
N VAL A 257 25.70 6.97 -9.96
CA VAL A 257 26.19 5.68 -9.49
C VAL A 257 25.02 4.75 -9.14
N LEU A 258 25.01 3.55 -9.73
CA LEU A 258 24.19 2.45 -9.22
C LEU A 258 25.04 1.66 -8.22
N LEU A 259 24.80 1.85 -6.92
CA LEU A 259 25.35 1.02 -5.88
C LEU A 259 24.51 -0.26 -5.81
N ASP A 260 25.14 -1.40 -6.14
CA ASP A 260 24.47 -2.69 -6.29
C ASP A 260 25.00 -3.70 -5.27
N PHE A 261 24.12 -4.17 -4.38
CA PHE A 261 24.42 -5.22 -3.40
C PHE A 261 23.98 -6.58 -3.94
N TRP A 262 24.94 -7.46 -4.17
CA TRP A 262 24.72 -8.74 -4.82
C TRP A 262 25.61 -9.86 -4.26
N ALA A 263 25.56 -11.05 -4.83
CA ALA A 263 26.52 -12.13 -4.58
C ALA A 263 26.50 -13.17 -5.71
N SER A 264 27.57 -13.94 -5.86
CA SER A 264 27.69 -15.01 -6.86
C SER A 264 26.61 -16.09 -6.71
N TRP A 265 26.20 -16.38 -5.48
CA TRP A 265 25.15 -17.34 -5.13
C TRP A 265 23.72 -16.80 -5.20
N CYS A 266 23.55 -15.48 -5.43
CA CYS A 266 22.23 -14.85 -5.49
C CYS A 266 21.58 -15.05 -6.88
N GLY A 267 20.76 -16.07 -7.01
CA GLY A 267 20.07 -16.36 -8.27
C GLY A 267 19.26 -15.19 -8.87
N PRO A 268 18.45 -14.46 -8.08
CA PRO A 268 17.77 -13.26 -8.56
C PRO A 268 18.71 -12.16 -9.04
N CYS A 269 19.86 -11.91 -8.34
CA CYS A 269 20.87 -10.94 -8.76
C CYS A 269 21.45 -11.29 -10.12
N ARG A 270 21.82 -12.58 -10.29
CA ARG A 270 22.38 -13.09 -11.54
C ARG A 270 21.43 -12.96 -12.74
N ARG A 271 20.12 -13.01 -12.50
CA ARG A 271 19.10 -12.77 -13.56
C ARG A 271 18.95 -11.29 -13.92
N GLU A 272 19.24 -10.39 -12.98
CA GLU A 272 19.20 -8.93 -13.21
C GLU A 272 20.47 -8.40 -13.89
N ASN A 273 21.62 -9.03 -13.67
CA ASN A 273 22.91 -8.59 -14.19
C ASN A 273 22.92 -8.26 -15.70
N PRO A 274 22.31 -9.04 -16.62
CA PRO A 274 22.27 -8.69 -18.05
C PRO A 274 21.57 -7.36 -18.34
N ASN A 275 20.52 -7.02 -17.56
CA ASN A 275 19.85 -5.73 -17.66
C ASN A 275 20.79 -4.59 -17.25
N VAL A 276 21.48 -4.73 -16.11
CA VAL A 276 22.45 -3.73 -15.62
C VAL A 276 23.59 -3.54 -16.63
N VAL A 277 24.10 -4.63 -17.22
CA VAL A 277 25.13 -4.57 -18.28
C VAL A 277 24.65 -3.77 -19.50
N THR A 278 23.41 -3.99 -19.92
CA THR A 278 22.80 -3.26 -21.03
C THR A 278 22.70 -1.77 -20.74
N LEU A 279 22.21 -1.41 -19.55
CA LEU A 279 22.08 -0.02 -19.11
C LEU A 279 23.45 0.65 -18.92
N TYR A 280 24.43 -0.07 -18.38
CA TYR A 280 25.80 0.43 -18.28
C TYR A 280 26.40 0.75 -19.65
N LYS A 281 26.27 -0.16 -20.62
CA LYS A 281 26.73 0.08 -22.00
C LYS A 281 26.08 1.30 -22.63
N LYS A 282 24.78 1.51 -22.37
CA LYS A 282 24.00 2.62 -22.91
C LYS A 282 24.46 3.97 -22.34
N TYR A 283 24.63 4.06 -21.01
CA TYR A 283 24.77 5.35 -20.32
C TYR A 283 26.17 5.67 -19.77
N LYS A 284 27.17 4.78 -19.90
CA LYS A 284 28.51 5.01 -19.33
C LYS A 284 29.20 6.28 -19.88
N GLU A 285 29.02 6.59 -21.14
CA GLU A 285 29.58 7.80 -21.78
C GLU A 285 28.88 9.09 -21.31
N ASP A 286 27.65 8.99 -20.80
CA ASP A 286 26.88 10.09 -20.21
C ASP A 286 27.23 10.33 -18.72
N GLY A 287 28.10 9.48 -18.17
CA GLY A 287 28.55 9.55 -16.78
C GLY A 287 27.74 8.66 -15.83
N PHE A 288 27.21 7.55 -16.31
CA PHE A 288 26.66 6.48 -15.47
C PHE A 288 27.72 5.44 -15.12
N THR A 289 27.74 5.00 -13.88
CA THR A 289 28.57 3.87 -13.47
C THR A 289 27.87 2.96 -12.46
N VAL A 290 28.45 1.79 -12.24
CA VAL A 290 27.98 0.81 -11.25
C VAL A 290 29.10 0.55 -10.25
N LEU A 291 28.76 0.56 -8.96
CA LEU A 291 29.64 0.09 -7.87
C LEU A 291 28.96 -1.16 -7.28
N SER A 292 29.53 -2.31 -7.55
CA SER A 292 29.03 -3.59 -7.04
C SER A 292 29.71 -3.97 -5.73
N VAL A 293 28.92 -4.12 -4.66
CA VAL A 293 29.34 -4.59 -3.34
C VAL A 293 28.92 -6.04 -3.19
N SER A 294 29.88 -6.96 -3.16
CA SER A 294 29.57 -8.39 -3.05
C SER A 294 29.45 -8.84 -1.60
N LEU A 295 28.42 -9.67 -1.34
CA LEU A 295 28.20 -10.41 -0.09
C LEU A 295 28.75 -11.84 -0.17
N ASP A 296 29.73 -12.10 -1.02
CA ASP A 296 30.43 -13.38 -1.05
C ASP A 296 31.32 -13.54 0.19
N LYS A 297 31.62 -14.79 0.55
CA LYS A 297 32.54 -15.13 1.65
C LYS A 297 33.88 -15.60 1.14
N THR A 298 33.99 -15.86 -0.18
CA THR A 298 35.20 -16.35 -0.84
C THR A 298 35.39 -15.62 -2.17
N LYS A 299 36.65 -15.40 -2.53
CA LYS A 299 37.02 -14.57 -3.66
C LYS A 299 36.78 -15.26 -5.01
N GLU A 300 37.06 -16.56 -5.09
CA GLU A 300 37.02 -17.30 -6.34
C GLU A 300 35.61 -17.35 -6.97
N PRO A 301 34.56 -17.74 -6.26
CA PRO A 301 33.18 -17.71 -6.82
C PRO A 301 32.75 -16.32 -7.23
N TRP A 302 33.11 -15.29 -6.45
CA TRP A 302 32.81 -13.89 -6.74
C TRP A 302 33.41 -13.45 -8.08
N LEU A 303 34.74 -13.65 -8.27
CA LEU A 303 35.44 -13.30 -9.51
C LEU A 303 34.91 -14.09 -10.70
N ALA A 304 34.70 -15.41 -10.55
CA ALA A 304 34.12 -16.25 -11.59
C ALA A 304 32.70 -15.78 -12.00
N ALA A 305 31.93 -15.24 -11.05
CA ALA A 305 30.62 -14.70 -11.35
C ALA A 305 30.68 -13.36 -12.10
N ILE A 306 31.61 -12.47 -11.76
CA ILE A 306 31.86 -11.21 -12.49
C ILE A 306 32.21 -11.53 -13.97
N GLU A 307 33.11 -12.45 -14.20
CA GLU A 307 33.52 -12.88 -15.54
C GLU A 307 32.37 -13.52 -16.30
N LYS A 308 31.70 -14.51 -15.70
CA LYS A 308 30.61 -15.25 -16.32
C LYS A 308 29.43 -14.35 -16.72
N ASP A 309 29.06 -13.38 -15.89
CA ASP A 309 27.95 -12.47 -16.14
C ASP A 309 28.38 -11.22 -16.93
N GLN A 310 29.67 -11.15 -17.32
CA GLN A 310 30.23 -10.04 -18.10
C GLN A 310 30.00 -8.68 -17.44
N LEU A 311 30.22 -8.56 -16.14
CA LEU A 311 30.08 -7.31 -15.40
C LEU A 311 31.26 -6.38 -15.73
N ILE A 312 31.09 -5.57 -16.78
CA ILE A 312 32.17 -4.86 -17.46
C ILE A 312 32.59 -3.53 -16.82
N TRP A 313 31.91 -3.07 -15.78
CA TRP A 313 32.31 -1.89 -15.03
C TRP A 313 33.49 -2.22 -14.10
N PRO A 314 34.35 -1.23 -13.75
CA PRO A 314 35.58 -1.52 -13.05
C PRO A 314 35.45 -1.64 -11.51
N TYR A 315 34.27 -1.25 -10.96
CA TYR A 315 34.12 -1.05 -9.52
C TYR A 315 33.41 -2.25 -8.87
N HIS A 316 34.20 -3.25 -8.46
CA HIS A 316 33.76 -4.46 -7.77
C HIS A 316 34.49 -4.58 -6.44
N VAL A 317 33.79 -4.46 -5.31
CA VAL A 317 34.38 -4.45 -3.98
C VAL A 317 33.74 -5.50 -3.07
N SER A 318 34.49 -5.99 -2.08
CA SER A 318 33.99 -6.91 -1.06
C SER A 318 34.98 -7.04 0.09
N ASP A 319 34.49 -7.07 1.34
CA ASP A 319 35.25 -7.45 2.52
C ASP A 319 35.20 -8.97 2.80
N LEU A 320 34.51 -9.73 1.92
CA LEU A 320 34.28 -11.17 2.04
C LEU A 320 33.58 -11.56 3.35
N GLY A 321 32.90 -10.62 3.97
CA GLY A 321 32.19 -10.81 5.25
C GLY A 321 30.81 -11.43 5.13
N GLY A 322 30.28 -11.56 3.91
CA GLY A 322 28.92 -12.03 3.65
C GLY A 322 27.88 -11.11 4.31
N TRP A 323 26.91 -11.67 5.00
CA TRP A 323 25.93 -10.88 5.77
C TRP A 323 26.49 -10.14 6.99
N ASN A 324 27.77 -10.41 7.36
CA ASN A 324 28.45 -9.68 8.43
C ASN A 324 29.18 -8.43 7.92
N SER A 325 29.28 -8.24 6.61
CA SER A 325 29.90 -7.09 5.96
C SER A 325 29.38 -5.76 6.51
N LYS A 326 30.28 -4.77 6.57
CA LYS A 326 29.95 -3.44 7.17
C LYS A 326 29.06 -2.61 6.25
N VAL A 327 29.35 -2.62 4.95
CA VAL A 327 28.68 -1.74 3.98
C VAL A 327 27.19 -2.12 3.82
N PRO A 328 26.79 -3.38 3.65
CA PRO A 328 25.38 -3.75 3.67
C PRO A 328 24.65 -3.34 4.95
N LYS A 329 25.30 -3.45 6.11
CA LYS A 329 24.71 -2.99 7.39
C LYS A 329 24.51 -1.48 7.44
N LEU A 330 25.48 -0.71 6.95
CA LEU A 330 25.43 0.75 6.86
C LEU A 330 24.23 1.21 6.01
N TYR A 331 23.91 0.50 4.94
CA TYR A 331 22.81 0.76 4.04
C TYR A 331 21.48 0.06 4.45
N GLY A 332 21.45 -0.61 5.58
CA GLY A 332 20.26 -1.32 6.06
C GLY A 332 19.80 -2.46 5.16
N VAL A 333 20.72 -3.09 4.41
CA VAL A 333 20.42 -4.17 3.47
C VAL A 333 20.05 -5.44 4.23
N ARG A 334 18.81 -5.88 4.09
CA ARG A 334 18.26 -7.10 4.72
C ARG A 334 18.02 -8.25 3.75
N GLY A 335 18.23 -8.01 2.46
CA GLY A 335 18.06 -8.99 1.39
C GLY A 335 18.65 -8.47 0.09
N ILE A 336 19.10 -9.37 -0.78
CA ILE A 336 19.65 -9.06 -2.11
C ILE A 336 18.85 -9.74 -3.22
N PRO A 337 18.75 -9.11 -4.42
CA PRO A 337 19.41 -7.88 -4.85
C PRO A 337 18.85 -6.62 -4.15
N PHE A 338 19.73 -5.67 -3.83
CA PHE A 338 19.35 -4.36 -3.31
C PHE A 338 20.20 -3.30 -4.02
N THR A 339 19.56 -2.23 -4.49
CA THR A 339 20.23 -1.17 -5.25
C THR A 339 19.95 0.20 -4.65
N VAL A 340 20.91 1.12 -4.78
CA VAL A 340 20.76 2.54 -4.46
C VAL A 340 21.27 3.33 -5.66
N LEU A 341 20.42 4.11 -6.30
CA LEU A 341 20.80 5.03 -7.37
C LEU A 341 21.16 6.38 -6.74
N ILE A 342 22.35 6.88 -7.08
CA ILE A 342 22.98 8.05 -6.46
C ILE A 342 23.29 9.08 -7.55
N ASP A 343 23.03 10.36 -7.28
CA ASP A 343 23.30 11.45 -8.22
C ASP A 343 24.77 11.88 -8.27
N LYS A 344 25.12 12.74 -9.22
CA LYS A 344 26.48 13.27 -9.40
C LYS A 344 27.03 14.02 -8.18
N LYS A 345 26.18 14.46 -7.25
CA LYS A 345 26.57 15.15 -6.00
C LYS A 345 26.76 14.17 -4.84
N GLY A 346 26.38 12.89 -5.00
CA GLY A 346 26.45 11.87 -3.97
C GLY A 346 25.16 11.74 -3.16
N ASN A 347 24.02 12.28 -3.63
CA ASN A 347 22.73 12.14 -2.95
C ASN A 347 21.95 10.97 -3.53
N ILE A 348 21.18 10.31 -2.69
CA ILE A 348 20.29 9.21 -3.07
C ILE A 348 19.18 9.72 -3.98
N ILE A 349 19.03 9.14 -5.16
CA ILE A 349 17.90 9.39 -6.05
C ILE A 349 16.75 8.45 -5.67
N ARG A 350 17.02 7.15 -5.65
CA ARG A 350 16.04 6.09 -5.27
C ARG A 350 16.75 4.81 -4.83
N THR A 351 16.03 4.00 -4.07
CA THR A 351 16.48 2.66 -3.67
C THR A 351 15.63 1.57 -4.33
N LYS A 352 16.16 0.36 -4.41
CA LYS A 352 15.50 -0.88 -4.86
C LYS A 352 15.02 -0.85 -6.32
N LEU A 353 15.60 0.01 -7.16
CA LEU A 353 15.28 0.06 -8.60
C LEU A 353 15.87 -1.17 -9.31
N ARG A 354 15.07 -1.80 -10.19
CA ARG A 354 15.45 -2.96 -11.00
C ARG A 354 14.62 -3.02 -12.28
N GLY A 355 15.11 -3.80 -13.28
CA GLY A 355 14.37 -4.03 -14.53
C GLY A 355 13.87 -2.74 -15.17
N PRO A 356 12.62 -2.71 -15.65
CA PRO A 356 12.06 -1.54 -16.32
C PRO A 356 12.03 -0.27 -15.48
N GLU A 357 11.96 -0.37 -14.15
CA GLU A 357 11.96 0.81 -13.28
C GLU A 357 13.32 1.51 -13.27
N LEU A 358 14.41 0.74 -13.26
CA LEU A 358 15.78 1.28 -13.35
C LEU A 358 16.01 1.93 -14.73
N GLU A 359 15.57 1.27 -15.80
CA GLU A 359 15.64 1.81 -17.17
C GLU A 359 14.89 3.14 -17.30
N THR A 360 13.65 3.19 -16.81
CA THR A 360 12.82 4.41 -16.84
C THR A 360 13.49 5.55 -16.08
N GLU A 361 14.07 5.28 -14.91
CA GLU A 361 14.70 6.32 -14.09
C GLU A 361 16.00 6.83 -14.73
N LEU A 362 16.81 5.95 -15.32
CA LEU A 362 18.02 6.35 -16.07
C LEU A 362 17.67 7.15 -17.33
N ALA A 363 16.64 6.72 -18.08
CA ALA A 363 16.13 7.49 -19.22
C ALA A 363 15.67 8.89 -18.82
N ARG A 364 15.00 9.03 -17.65
CA ARG A 364 14.61 10.34 -17.10
C ARG A 364 15.82 11.20 -16.75
N ILE A 365 16.90 10.61 -16.22
CA ILE A 365 18.11 11.33 -15.81
C ILE A 365 18.92 11.79 -17.02
N PHE A 366 19.10 10.95 -18.01
CA PHE A 366 19.96 11.20 -19.16
C PHE A 366 19.20 11.73 -20.41
N GLY A 367 17.86 11.66 -20.41
CA GLY A 367 17.02 12.25 -21.43
C GLY A 367 16.83 11.38 -22.70
N HIS A 368 17.23 10.10 -22.66
CA HIS A 368 17.11 9.21 -23.83
C HIS A 368 17.09 7.72 -23.45
#